data_9ddab07fc08be22891589beec2a9ec33
#
_entry.id   9ddab07fc08be22891589beec2a9ec33
#
_cell.length_a   1.000
_cell.length_b   1.000
_cell.length_c   1.000
_cell.angle_alpha   90.00
_cell.angle_beta   90.00
_cell.angle_gamma   90.00
#
_symmetry.space_group_name_H-M   'P 1'
#
loop_
_entity.id
_entity.type
_entity.pdbx_description
1 polymer ?
#
loop_
_entity_poly.entity_id
_entity_poly.type
_entity_poly.pdbx_seq_one_letter_code
_entity_poly.pdbx_strand_id
1 'polypeptide(L)'
;GNENEYQPTFADRAILTYRGENIDSLSTHLFDETTVPVSFDFPGTGNGGVIPGFHEGLSEFRGASGYTDNGDGTYNYNDDYGIGAVFIPSGLGYFSTSPSGSGINPYDPLIFTFQLYRGIQMDHDGDGIPSYLEDLDGDKILFEQDDDFDGDGVPNYLDPDDDGDGVPTADEIEVNDA
;
A
#
# COMPACT_ATOMS: atom_id res chain seq x y z
N GLY A 1 -7.77 6.48 13.89
CA GLY A 1 -7.37 7.66 13.12
C GLY A 1 -8.49 8.68 13.01
N ASN A 2 -8.16 9.84 12.50
CA ASN A 2 -9.11 10.95 12.37
C ASN A 2 -10.09 10.67 11.22
N GLU A 3 -11.40 10.76 11.49
CA GLU A 3 -12.46 10.41 10.52
C GLU A 3 -12.53 11.34 9.29
N ASN A 4 -11.93 12.53 9.37
CA ASN A 4 -11.90 13.48 8.25
C ASN A 4 -10.68 13.31 7.34
N GLU A 5 -9.74 12.44 7.72
CA GLU A 5 -8.53 12.19 6.94
C GLU A 5 -8.74 11.12 5.88
N TYR A 6 -7.86 11.17 4.88
CA TYR A 6 -7.87 10.19 3.80
C TYR A 6 -7.67 8.77 4.33
N GLN A 7 -8.47 7.86 3.85
CA GLN A 7 -8.37 6.43 4.10
C GLN A 7 -7.67 5.79 2.90
N PRO A 8 -6.48 5.22 3.07
CA PRO A 8 -5.74 4.68 1.93
C PRO A 8 -6.46 3.47 1.32
N THR A 9 -6.33 3.32 0.02
CA THR A 9 -6.74 2.14 -0.75
C THR A 9 -5.59 1.14 -0.86
N PHE A 10 -5.82 0.02 -1.55
CA PHE A 10 -4.81 -0.99 -1.86
C PHE A 10 -3.70 -0.49 -2.81
N ALA A 11 -3.95 0.61 -3.53
CA ALA A 11 -3.06 1.19 -4.53
C ALA A 11 -2.27 2.40 -4.02
N ASP A 12 -2.35 2.69 -2.72
CA ASP A 12 -1.83 3.93 -2.17
C ASP A 12 -0.52 3.76 -1.40
N ARG A 13 -0.08 4.88 -0.85
CA ARG A 13 1.08 4.93 0.05
C ARG A 13 0.64 5.24 1.47
N ALA A 14 1.31 4.64 2.45
CA ALA A 14 1.08 4.92 3.86
C ALA A 14 2.37 5.25 4.60
N ILE A 15 2.28 6.17 5.57
CA ILE A 15 3.35 6.48 6.52
C ILE A 15 2.95 5.92 7.87
N LEU A 16 3.75 5.01 8.41
CA LEU A 16 3.44 4.28 9.63
C LEU A 16 4.68 3.83 10.40
N THR A 17 4.49 3.46 11.65
CA THR A 17 5.37 2.56 12.39
C THR A 17 4.68 1.22 12.56
N TYR A 18 5.44 0.14 12.68
CA TYR A 18 4.86 -1.19 12.82
C TYR A 18 5.76 -2.13 13.59
N ARG A 19 5.14 -3.23 14.03
CA ARG A 19 5.80 -4.42 14.58
C ARG A 19 5.16 -5.66 13.98
N GLY A 20 5.96 -6.48 13.31
CA GLY A 20 5.56 -7.73 12.68
C GLY A 20 6.03 -8.95 13.47
N GLU A 21 5.12 -9.84 13.77
CA GLU A 21 5.37 -11.10 14.48
C GLU A 21 4.76 -12.26 13.70
N ASN A 22 5.48 -13.37 13.59
CA ASN A 22 4.89 -14.64 13.15
C ASN A 22 4.40 -15.45 14.35
N ILE A 23 3.42 -16.29 14.13
CA ILE A 23 2.84 -17.14 15.16
C ILE A 23 3.21 -18.58 14.85
N ASP A 24 3.93 -19.22 15.77
CA ASP A 24 4.04 -20.66 15.80
C ASP A 24 3.01 -21.27 16.77
N SER A 25 3.03 -22.58 16.94
CA SER A 25 2.03 -23.30 17.75
C SER A 25 1.97 -22.89 19.22
N LEU A 26 2.92 -22.13 19.76
CA LEU A 26 3.08 -21.85 21.19
C LEU A 26 3.41 -20.40 21.54
N SER A 27 3.90 -19.60 20.58
CA SER A 27 4.40 -18.23 20.85
C SER A 27 4.39 -17.36 19.60
N THR A 28 4.56 -16.06 19.80
CA THR A 28 4.86 -15.11 18.73
C THR A 28 6.34 -14.81 18.69
N HIS A 29 6.88 -14.60 17.49
CA HIS A 29 8.28 -14.25 17.27
C HIS A 29 8.37 -12.99 16.43
N LEU A 30 9.05 -11.99 16.96
CA LEU A 30 9.34 -10.76 16.23
C LEU A 30 10.24 -11.07 15.02
N PHE A 31 9.83 -10.67 13.84
CA PHE A 31 10.64 -10.80 12.62
C PHE A 31 11.04 -9.43 12.03
N ASP A 32 10.25 -8.38 12.27
CA ASP A 32 10.55 -7.03 11.77
C ASP A 32 9.82 -5.97 12.59
N GLU A 33 10.45 -4.80 12.79
CA GLU A 33 9.81 -3.66 13.43
C GLU A 33 10.48 -2.33 13.07
N THR A 34 9.72 -1.25 13.11
CA THR A 34 10.26 0.10 13.11
C THR A 34 9.49 1.00 14.08
N THR A 35 10.25 1.77 14.84
CA THR A 35 9.72 2.83 15.73
C THR A 35 9.86 4.23 15.13
N VAL A 36 10.48 4.32 13.95
CA VAL A 36 10.58 5.54 13.16
C VAL A 36 9.59 5.44 12.01
N PRO A 37 8.80 6.48 11.72
CA PRO A 37 7.86 6.44 10.61
C PRO A 37 8.56 6.11 9.28
N VAL A 38 8.03 5.09 8.58
CA VAL A 38 8.48 4.67 7.25
C VAL A 38 7.33 4.80 6.27
N SER A 39 7.67 4.94 5.00
CA SER A 39 6.70 5.00 3.90
C SER A 39 6.63 3.64 3.21
N PHE A 40 5.43 3.10 3.14
CA PHE A 40 5.11 1.93 2.32
C PHE A 40 4.27 2.34 1.13
N ASP A 41 4.69 1.93 -0.04
CA ASP A 41 3.96 1.96 -1.29
C ASP A 41 3.32 0.57 -1.45
N PHE A 42 1.99 0.50 -1.49
CA PHE A 42 1.29 -0.77 -1.33
C PHE A 42 1.46 -1.70 -2.54
N PRO A 43 1.19 -1.25 -3.78
CA PRO A 43 1.42 -2.10 -4.94
C PRO A 43 2.91 -2.25 -5.24
N GLY A 44 3.72 -1.26 -4.91
CA GLY A 44 5.11 -1.18 -5.33
C GLY A 44 5.22 -1.00 -6.85
N THR A 45 6.45 -0.98 -7.35
CA THR A 45 6.74 -1.00 -8.79
C THR A 45 7.30 -2.38 -9.14
N GLY A 46 6.44 -3.28 -9.61
CA GLY A 46 6.78 -4.67 -9.87
C GLY A 46 6.57 -5.58 -8.65
N ASN A 47 7.38 -6.63 -8.49
CA ASN A 47 7.21 -7.64 -7.42
C ASN A 47 7.59 -7.14 -6.00
N GLY A 48 7.57 -5.87 -5.74
CA GLY A 48 8.07 -5.25 -4.50
C GLY A 48 7.01 -4.67 -3.57
N GLY A 49 5.74 -4.94 -3.79
CA GLY A 49 4.64 -4.43 -2.98
C GLY A 49 4.54 -5.02 -1.57
N VAL A 50 3.63 -4.48 -0.80
CA VAL A 50 3.31 -4.94 0.55
C VAL A 50 2.41 -6.17 0.47
N ILE A 51 2.60 -7.16 1.37
CA ILE A 51 1.75 -8.37 1.38
C ILE A 51 0.25 -8.00 1.49
N PRO A 52 -0.64 -8.70 0.74
CA PRO A 52 -2.05 -8.33 0.63
C PRO A 52 -2.75 -8.13 1.97
N GLY A 53 -2.61 -9.04 2.91
CA GLY A 53 -3.27 -8.93 4.21
C GLY A 53 -2.84 -7.71 5.04
N PHE A 54 -1.65 -7.14 4.79
CA PHE A 54 -1.20 -5.95 5.52
C PHE A 54 -1.78 -4.68 4.93
N HIS A 55 -1.70 -4.48 3.61
CA HIS A 55 -2.31 -3.29 3.00
C HIS A 55 -3.84 -3.28 3.12
N GLU A 56 -4.52 -4.45 3.00
CA GLU A 56 -5.95 -4.54 3.25
C GLU A 56 -6.30 -4.14 4.70
N GLY A 57 -5.51 -4.60 5.66
CA GLY A 57 -5.69 -4.23 7.06
C GLY A 57 -5.46 -2.73 7.30
N LEU A 58 -4.46 -2.12 6.67
CA LEU A 58 -4.18 -0.68 6.77
C LEU A 58 -5.28 0.17 6.12
N SER A 59 -5.91 -0.32 5.06
CA SER A 59 -7.00 0.36 4.35
C SER A 59 -8.27 0.56 5.20
N GLU A 60 -8.40 -0.12 6.33
CA GLU A 60 -9.51 0.09 7.28
C GLU A 60 -9.27 1.27 8.24
N PHE A 61 -8.11 1.89 8.19
CA PHE A 61 -7.72 2.95 9.11
C PHE A 61 -7.46 4.27 8.38
N ARG A 62 -7.47 5.36 9.15
CA ARG A 62 -7.16 6.72 8.69
C ARG A 62 -5.96 7.25 9.45
N GLY A 63 -5.29 8.25 8.90
CA GLY A 63 -4.14 8.90 9.52
C GLY A 63 -4.50 9.89 10.63
N ALA A 64 -3.50 10.67 11.03
CA ALA A 64 -3.62 11.79 11.95
C ALA A 64 -4.17 13.03 11.24
N SER A 65 -4.83 13.93 11.99
CA SER A 65 -5.37 15.20 11.48
C SER A 65 -4.32 16.19 10.99
N GLY A 66 -3.05 15.89 11.19
CA GLY A 66 -1.96 16.74 10.74
C GLY A 66 -0.62 16.39 11.37
N TYR A 67 0.38 17.19 11.01
CA TYR A 67 1.74 17.07 11.53
C TYR A 67 2.44 18.42 11.58
N THR A 68 3.52 18.49 12.36
CA THR A 68 4.48 19.60 12.38
C THR A 68 5.79 19.14 11.76
N ASP A 69 6.27 19.86 10.76
CA ASP A 69 7.61 19.65 10.19
C ASP A 69 8.64 20.30 11.14
N ASN A 70 9.59 19.49 11.60
CA ASN A 70 10.65 19.93 12.50
C ASN A 70 11.81 20.63 11.76
N GLY A 71 11.81 20.63 10.44
CA GLY A 71 12.84 21.26 9.60
C GLY A 71 14.16 20.49 9.51
N ASP A 72 14.24 19.31 10.08
CA ASP A 72 15.39 18.39 10.04
C ASP A 72 15.08 17.09 9.25
N GLY A 73 13.93 17.06 8.57
CA GLY A 73 13.44 15.90 7.84
C GLY A 73 12.58 14.95 8.68
N THR A 74 12.30 15.32 9.94
CA THR A 74 11.38 14.58 10.80
C THR A 74 10.05 15.33 10.97
N TYR A 75 9.00 14.57 11.31
CA TYR A 75 7.64 15.08 11.49
C TYR A 75 7.07 14.64 12.83
N ASN A 76 6.38 15.56 13.52
CA ASN A 76 5.58 15.23 14.70
C ASN A 76 4.11 15.17 14.28
N TYR A 77 3.53 13.99 14.24
CA TYR A 77 2.12 13.79 13.93
C TYR A 77 1.24 14.07 15.16
N ASN A 78 0.01 14.52 14.91
CA ASN A 78 -0.99 14.67 15.94
C ASN A 78 -1.35 13.30 16.55
N ASP A 79 -1.76 13.26 17.81
CA ASP A 79 -2.00 12.01 18.55
C ASP A 79 -3.28 11.25 18.16
N ASP A 80 -4.01 11.73 17.16
CA ASP A 80 -5.25 11.14 16.64
C ASP A 80 -5.03 10.21 15.42
N TYR A 81 -3.81 9.70 15.24
CA TYR A 81 -3.46 8.74 14.21
C TYR A 81 -4.14 7.37 14.39
N GLY A 82 -4.16 6.56 13.34
CA GLY A 82 -4.71 5.20 13.37
C GLY A 82 -3.83 4.26 14.18
N ILE A 83 -4.44 3.50 15.08
CA ILE A 83 -3.76 2.42 15.82
C ILE A 83 -4.52 1.14 15.59
N GLY A 84 -3.83 0.09 15.18
CA GLY A 84 -4.47 -1.18 14.88
C GLY A 84 -3.56 -2.39 15.03
N ALA A 85 -4.21 -3.53 14.88
CA ALA A 85 -3.56 -4.81 14.71
C ALA A 85 -4.28 -5.60 13.62
N VAL A 86 -3.52 -6.25 12.76
CA VAL A 86 -4.05 -7.12 11.72
C VAL A 86 -3.48 -8.53 11.90
N PHE A 87 -4.38 -9.52 11.83
CA PHE A 87 -4.04 -10.94 11.88
C PHE A 87 -4.14 -11.49 10.46
N ILE A 88 -3.02 -11.88 9.90
CA ILE A 88 -2.90 -12.24 8.49
C ILE A 88 -2.72 -13.76 8.39
N PRO A 89 -3.71 -14.49 7.83
CA PRO A 89 -3.51 -15.88 7.51
C PRO A 89 -2.42 -16.03 6.45
N SER A 90 -1.72 -17.13 6.43
CA SER A 90 -0.57 -17.33 5.54
C SER A 90 -0.86 -17.12 4.06
N GLY A 91 -2.10 -17.37 3.61
CA GLY A 91 -2.52 -17.16 2.22
C GLY A 91 -2.57 -15.70 1.78
N LEU A 92 -2.70 -14.75 2.71
CA LEU A 92 -2.62 -13.30 2.48
C LEU A 92 -1.28 -12.71 2.94
N GLY A 93 -0.34 -13.57 3.36
CA GLY A 93 1.02 -13.24 3.73
C GLY A 93 2.03 -13.87 2.76
N TYR A 94 3.05 -14.52 3.30
CA TYR A 94 4.12 -15.12 2.49
C TYR A 94 3.83 -16.54 2.01
N PHE A 95 2.74 -17.16 2.44
CA PHE A 95 2.30 -18.50 2.08
C PHE A 95 3.43 -19.54 2.21
N SER A 96 3.85 -20.13 1.08
CA SER A 96 4.92 -21.17 1.06
C SER A 96 6.32 -20.60 0.85
N THR A 97 6.47 -19.28 0.57
CA THR A 97 7.75 -18.66 0.19
C THR A 97 8.05 -17.46 1.09
N SER A 98 8.59 -17.76 2.27
CA SER A 98 9.00 -16.71 3.22
C SER A 98 10.29 -16.02 2.80
N PRO A 99 10.47 -14.70 3.12
CA PRO A 99 11.70 -13.99 2.85
C PRO A 99 12.90 -14.67 3.52
N SER A 100 14.00 -14.80 2.79
CA SER A 100 15.22 -15.44 3.29
C SER A 100 15.76 -14.69 4.52
N GLY A 101 15.98 -15.41 5.60
CA GLY A 101 16.53 -14.84 6.85
C GLY A 101 15.52 -14.11 7.73
N SER A 102 14.24 -14.08 7.38
CA SER A 102 13.20 -13.42 8.18
C SER A 102 12.83 -14.16 9.48
N GLY A 103 13.14 -15.44 9.58
CA GLY A 103 12.67 -16.28 10.68
C GLY A 103 11.20 -16.71 10.57
N ILE A 104 10.52 -16.36 9.48
CA ILE A 104 9.16 -16.79 9.17
C ILE A 104 9.23 -18.15 8.49
N ASN A 105 8.49 -19.13 9.00
CA ASN A 105 8.40 -20.44 8.35
C ASN A 105 7.30 -20.42 7.27
N PRO A 106 7.36 -21.36 6.29
CA PRO A 106 6.26 -21.55 5.37
C PRO A 106 4.93 -21.79 6.12
N TYR A 107 3.89 -21.12 5.67
CA TYR A 107 2.52 -21.19 6.21
C TYR A 107 2.33 -20.56 7.61
N ASP A 108 3.32 -19.87 8.17
CA ASP A 108 3.13 -19.12 9.40
C ASP A 108 2.10 -17.99 9.19
N PRO A 109 1.08 -17.86 10.06
CA PRO A 109 0.27 -16.69 10.13
C PRO A 109 1.05 -15.53 10.78
N LEU A 110 0.71 -14.30 10.40
CA LEU A 110 1.40 -13.10 10.86
C LEU A 110 0.47 -12.21 11.69
N ILE A 111 1.07 -11.44 12.58
CA ILE A 111 0.41 -10.34 13.28
C ILE A 111 1.23 -9.09 13.03
N PHE A 112 0.57 -8.03 12.58
CA PHE A 112 1.15 -6.70 12.57
C PHE A 112 0.36 -5.79 13.51
N THR A 113 1.08 -5.12 14.40
CA THR A 113 0.57 -3.95 15.11
C THR A 113 1.17 -2.71 14.50
N PHE A 114 0.41 -1.62 14.39
CA PHE A 114 0.88 -0.43 13.69
C PHE A 114 0.27 0.85 14.24
N GLN A 115 0.95 1.96 13.92
CA GLN A 115 0.45 3.32 14.06
C GLN A 115 0.49 3.95 12.66
N LEU A 116 -0.70 4.20 12.09
CA LEU A 116 -0.85 4.82 10.77
C LEU A 116 -0.94 6.32 10.92
N TYR A 117 0.06 7.04 10.47
CA TYR A 117 0.13 8.49 10.55
C TYR A 117 -0.50 9.20 9.36
N ARG A 118 -0.35 8.64 8.15
CA ARG A 118 -0.88 9.26 6.94
C ARG A 118 -1.13 8.24 5.85
N GLY A 119 -2.31 8.32 5.20
CA GLY A 119 -2.57 7.74 3.89
C GLY A 119 -2.29 8.81 2.81
N ILE A 120 -1.76 8.41 1.67
CA ILE A 120 -1.45 9.28 0.55
C ILE A 120 -1.98 8.60 -0.71
N GLN A 121 -2.97 9.25 -1.33
CA GLN A 121 -3.47 8.80 -2.63
C GLN A 121 -2.35 8.87 -3.67
N MET A 122 -2.20 7.80 -4.43
CA MET A 122 -1.19 7.70 -5.46
C MET A 122 -1.81 7.73 -6.85
N ASP A 123 -1.05 8.30 -7.74
CA ASP A 123 -1.13 8.32 -9.17
C ASP A 123 0.32 8.08 -9.59
N HIS A 124 0.63 6.83 -9.99
CA HIS A 124 2.03 6.39 -10.06
C HIS A 124 2.74 6.82 -11.33
N ASP A 125 2.01 6.96 -12.44
CA ASP A 125 2.55 7.42 -13.73
C ASP A 125 2.31 8.91 -13.97
N GLY A 126 1.38 9.52 -13.22
CA GLY A 126 1.11 10.95 -13.26
C GLY A 126 0.18 11.37 -14.39
N ASP A 127 -0.65 10.47 -14.85
CA ASP A 127 -1.60 10.70 -15.94
C ASP A 127 -2.90 11.39 -15.50
N GLY A 128 -3.15 11.50 -14.18
CA GLY A 128 -4.30 12.13 -13.57
C GLY A 128 -5.39 11.15 -13.12
N ILE A 129 -5.24 9.86 -13.39
CA ILE A 129 -6.09 8.80 -12.85
C ILE A 129 -5.46 8.27 -11.56
N PRO A 130 -6.17 8.28 -10.42
CA PRO A 130 -5.67 7.62 -9.23
C PRO A 130 -5.48 6.12 -9.44
N SER A 131 -4.33 5.58 -9.06
CA SER A 131 -3.94 4.19 -9.38
C SER A 131 -4.93 3.12 -8.91
N TYR A 132 -5.75 3.37 -7.89
CA TYR A 132 -6.79 2.42 -7.48
C TYR A 132 -7.96 2.30 -8.46
N LEU A 133 -8.09 3.25 -9.41
CA LEU A 133 -9.10 3.22 -10.48
C LEU A 133 -8.61 2.50 -11.73
N GLU A 134 -7.35 2.12 -11.76
CA GLU A 134 -6.69 1.43 -12.87
C GLU A 134 -6.61 -0.10 -12.64
N ASP A 135 -7.29 -0.58 -11.63
CA ASP A 135 -7.62 -1.98 -11.38
C ASP A 135 -8.83 -2.34 -12.26
N LEU A 136 -8.57 -2.87 -13.45
CA LEU A 136 -9.58 -3.05 -14.49
C LEU A 136 -10.52 -4.23 -14.22
N ASP A 137 -10.04 -5.27 -13.54
CA ASP A 137 -10.84 -6.45 -13.22
C ASP A 137 -11.40 -6.44 -11.77
N GLY A 138 -10.91 -5.55 -10.90
CA GLY A 138 -11.42 -5.30 -9.56
C GLY A 138 -10.92 -6.28 -8.49
N ASP A 139 -9.79 -6.96 -8.76
CA ASP A 139 -9.24 -7.96 -7.84
C ASP A 139 -8.24 -7.40 -6.84
N LYS A 140 -7.84 -6.12 -6.99
CA LYS A 140 -6.89 -5.35 -6.15
C LYS A 140 -5.42 -5.76 -6.33
N ILE A 141 -5.07 -6.32 -7.47
CA ILE A 141 -3.71 -6.66 -7.84
C ILE A 141 -3.35 -5.90 -9.11
N LEU A 142 -2.69 -4.76 -9.01
CA LEU A 142 -2.41 -3.86 -10.15
C LEU A 142 -1.28 -4.32 -11.07
N PHE A 143 -0.38 -5.19 -10.61
CA PHE A 143 0.79 -5.59 -11.38
C PHE A 143 0.56 -6.92 -12.09
N GLU A 144 -0.43 -6.95 -12.97
CA GLU A 144 -0.73 -8.13 -13.79
C GLU A 144 -1.28 -7.76 -15.16
N GLN A 145 -1.39 -8.77 -16.03
CA GLN A 145 -1.73 -8.57 -17.44
C GLN A 145 -3.20 -8.14 -17.66
N ASP A 146 -4.07 -8.42 -16.70
CA ASP A 146 -5.49 -8.11 -16.82
C ASP A 146 -5.76 -6.60 -16.58
N ASP A 147 -4.75 -5.87 -16.03
CA ASP A 147 -4.71 -4.42 -15.84
C ASP A 147 -3.83 -3.69 -16.88
N ASP A 148 -3.50 -4.33 -17.98
CA ASP A 148 -2.72 -3.81 -19.11
C ASP A 148 -3.67 -3.71 -20.32
N PHE A 149 -4.24 -2.52 -20.55
CA PHE A 149 -5.34 -2.33 -21.49
C PHE A 149 -4.89 -2.47 -22.96
N ASP A 150 -3.72 -1.95 -23.31
CA ASP A 150 -3.21 -2.00 -24.68
C ASP A 150 -2.36 -3.26 -24.99
N GLY A 151 -1.95 -3.99 -23.93
CA GLY A 151 -1.22 -5.25 -24.03
C GLY A 151 0.27 -5.08 -24.32
N ASP A 152 0.86 -3.94 -24.01
CA ASP A 152 2.27 -3.66 -24.24
C ASP A 152 3.20 -4.23 -23.18
N GLY A 153 2.66 -4.67 -22.04
CA GLY A 153 3.34 -5.28 -20.90
C GLY A 153 3.63 -4.32 -19.76
N VAL A 154 3.08 -3.09 -19.81
CA VAL A 154 3.06 -2.12 -18.70
C VAL A 154 1.61 -2.04 -18.23
N PRO A 155 1.30 -2.37 -16.96
CA PRO A 155 -0.06 -2.21 -16.48
C PRO A 155 -0.43 -0.73 -16.33
N ASN A 156 -1.71 -0.39 -16.52
CA ASN A 156 -2.22 0.97 -16.60
C ASN A 156 -1.68 1.89 -15.49
N TYR A 157 -1.67 1.46 -14.23
CA TYR A 157 -1.19 2.29 -13.11
C TYR A 157 0.28 2.75 -13.22
N LEU A 158 1.02 2.27 -14.20
CA LEU A 158 2.41 2.66 -14.52
C LEU A 158 2.55 3.16 -15.96
N ASP A 159 1.47 3.19 -16.74
CA ASP A 159 1.47 3.55 -18.15
C ASP A 159 0.76 4.91 -18.37
N PRO A 160 1.49 5.97 -18.73
CA PRO A 160 0.87 7.28 -18.98
C PRO A 160 0.07 7.36 -20.29
N ASP A 161 -0.05 6.28 -21.09
CA ASP A 161 -0.77 6.18 -22.38
C ASP A 161 -1.52 4.84 -22.43
N ASP A 162 -2.55 4.69 -21.59
CA ASP A 162 -3.25 3.44 -21.30
C ASP A 162 -3.73 2.66 -22.53
N ASP A 163 -4.13 3.34 -23.60
CA ASP A 163 -4.65 2.71 -24.82
C ASP A 163 -3.63 2.58 -25.94
N GLY A 164 -2.39 3.11 -25.74
CA GLY A 164 -1.26 2.97 -26.63
C GLY A 164 -1.43 3.67 -27.98
N ASP A 165 -2.32 4.67 -28.08
CA ASP A 165 -2.58 5.36 -29.36
C ASP A 165 -1.59 6.49 -29.65
N GLY A 166 -0.73 6.82 -28.68
CA GLY A 166 0.31 7.85 -28.74
C GLY A 166 -0.14 9.23 -28.26
N VAL A 167 -1.32 9.33 -27.65
CA VAL A 167 -1.80 10.51 -26.92
C VAL A 167 -1.81 10.15 -25.44
N PRO A 168 -1.08 10.86 -24.56
CA PRO A 168 -1.10 10.53 -23.14
C PRO A 168 -2.52 10.60 -22.54
N THR A 169 -2.86 9.66 -21.68
CA THR A 169 -4.15 9.58 -20.98
C THR A 169 -4.51 10.93 -20.31
N ALA A 170 -3.53 11.63 -19.73
CA ALA A 170 -3.70 12.97 -19.16
C ALA A 170 -4.29 14.00 -20.15
N ASP A 171 -3.93 13.92 -21.43
CA ASP A 171 -4.42 14.84 -22.48
C ASP A 171 -5.83 14.48 -22.94
N GLU A 172 -6.29 13.26 -22.68
CA GLU A 172 -7.61 12.76 -23.08
C GLU A 172 -8.69 13.03 -22.04
N ILE A 173 -8.34 12.98 -20.74
CA ILE A 173 -9.29 13.21 -19.64
C ILE A 173 -9.64 14.68 -19.42
N GLU A 174 -8.82 15.65 -19.84
CA GLU A 174 -9.09 17.08 -19.70
C GLU A 174 -10.27 17.62 -20.55
N VAL A 175 -10.81 16.83 -21.47
CA VAL A 175 -11.79 17.28 -22.47
C VAL A 175 -13.23 17.40 -21.91
N ASN A 176 -13.50 17.02 -20.67
CA ASN A 176 -14.88 16.94 -20.14
C ASN A 176 -15.31 18.01 -19.16
N ASP A 177 -14.50 19.05 -18.87
CA ASP A 177 -14.88 20.21 -18.04
C ASP A 177 -15.36 21.40 -18.92
N ALA A 178 -16.52 21.26 -19.54
CA ALA A 178 -17.21 22.36 -20.23
C ALA A 178 -18.69 22.46 -19.81
#